data_7ab50135dd707c80b9424b1ded2c27d5
#
_entry.id   7ab50135dd707c80b9424b1ded2c27d5
#
_cell.length_a   1.000
_cell.length_b   1.000
_cell.length_c   1.000
_cell.angle_alpha   90.00
_cell.angle_beta   90.00
_cell.angle_gamma   90.00
#
_symmetry.space_group_name_H-M   'P 1'
#
loop_
_entity.id
_entity.type
_entity.pdbx_description
1 polymer ?
#
loop_
_entity_poly.entity_id
_entity_poly.type
_entity_poly.pdbx_seq_one_letter_code
_entity_poly.pdbx_strand_id
1 'polypeptide(L)'
;GVKAIFAAAGGTGTGVITEAKTREGVWVIGVDTDQYNEGLKSDGTSVILTSAVKKIDAAAYQMIEEELNGNFPGGQTITFNAKNDGIGIPAENPNLSDSTVEKVKEVLEAIKNDEIVVKPEV
;
A
#
# COMPACT_ATOMS: atom_id res chain seq x y z
N GLY A 1 -18.52 7.33 15.18
CA GLY A 1 -18.46 6.31 14.13
C GLY A 1 -17.07 6.20 13.54
N VAL A 2 -16.80 5.11 12.86
CA VAL A 2 -15.53 4.86 12.15
C VAL A 2 -15.44 5.83 10.97
N LYS A 3 -14.29 6.52 10.83
CA LYS A 3 -14.06 7.47 9.74
C LYS A 3 -13.10 6.95 8.68
N ALA A 4 -12.21 6.01 9.03
CA ALA A 4 -11.30 5.37 8.10
C ALA A 4 -11.25 3.86 8.34
N ILE A 5 -11.22 3.09 7.26
CA ILE A 5 -11.20 1.62 7.29
C ILE A 5 -10.00 1.15 6.46
N PHE A 6 -9.12 0.37 7.06
CA PHE A 6 -8.07 -0.34 6.35
C PHE A 6 -8.55 -1.74 5.98
N ALA A 7 -8.70 -2.01 4.70
CA ALA A 7 -9.37 -3.20 4.20
C ALA A 7 -8.39 -4.23 3.60
N ALA A 8 -7.50 -4.76 4.42
CA ALA A 8 -6.57 -5.83 4.02
C ALA A 8 -7.29 -7.20 3.96
N ALA A 9 -8.25 -7.37 3.05
CA ALA A 9 -9.19 -8.49 3.02
C ALA A 9 -9.47 -9.04 1.59
N GLY A 10 -8.52 -8.88 0.66
CA GLY A 10 -8.67 -9.36 -0.72
C GLY A 10 -9.97 -8.85 -1.35
N GLY A 11 -10.72 -9.72 -2.03
CA GLY A 11 -11.96 -9.36 -2.70
C GLY A 11 -13.05 -8.76 -1.78
N THR A 12 -13.02 -9.03 -0.48
CA THR A 12 -13.93 -8.39 0.49
C THR A 12 -13.68 -6.89 0.60
N GLY A 13 -12.43 -6.44 0.36
CA GLY A 13 -12.06 -5.03 0.32
C GLY A 13 -12.84 -4.23 -0.72
N THR A 14 -13.14 -4.83 -1.87
CA THR A 14 -13.98 -4.20 -2.91
C THR A 14 -15.39 -3.89 -2.38
N GLY A 15 -15.96 -4.78 -1.56
CA GLY A 15 -17.24 -4.52 -0.89
C GLY A 15 -17.19 -3.33 0.07
N VAL A 16 -16.08 -3.20 0.82
CA VAL A 16 -15.85 -2.05 1.72
C VAL A 16 -15.78 -0.75 0.92
N ILE A 17 -15.04 -0.72 -0.19
CA ILE A 17 -14.94 0.45 -1.08
C ILE A 17 -16.33 0.81 -1.64
N THR A 18 -17.08 -0.18 -2.11
CA THR A 18 -18.42 0.02 -2.67
C THR A 18 -19.36 0.63 -1.64
N GLU A 19 -19.37 0.13 -0.42
CA GLU A 19 -20.20 0.68 0.66
C GLU A 19 -19.73 2.08 1.08
N ALA A 20 -18.43 2.33 1.15
CA ALA A 20 -17.88 3.64 1.49
C ALA A 20 -18.32 4.75 0.52
N LYS A 21 -18.47 4.44 -0.79
CA LYS A 21 -18.96 5.38 -1.80
C LYS A 21 -20.38 5.92 -1.50
N THR A 22 -21.19 5.17 -0.77
CA THR A 22 -22.56 5.54 -0.42
C THR A 22 -22.65 6.37 0.86
N ARG A 23 -21.51 6.54 1.57
CA ARG A 23 -21.45 7.20 2.88
C ARG A 23 -20.68 8.50 2.83
N GLU A 24 -21.08 9.45 3.68
CA GLU A 24 -20.32 10.69 3.85
C GLU A 24 -19.28 10.57 4.97
N GLY A 25 -18.09 11.15 4.73
CA GLY A 25 -17.02 11.23 5.73
C GLY A 25 -16.40 9.90 6.12
N VAL A 26 -16.54 8.87 5.27
CA VAL A 26 -15.89 7.56 5.42
C VAL A 26 -14.82 7.42 4.36
N TRP A 27 -13.63 7.06 4.81
CA TRP A 27 -12.45 6.85 3.98
C TRP A 27 -12.02 5.38 4.01
N VAL A 28 -11.39 4.92 2.93
CA VAL A 28 -10.79 3.58 2.86
C VAL A 28 -9.31 3.72 2.58
N ILE A 29 -8.51 2.94 3.28
CA ILE A 29 -7.11 2.69 2.94
C ILE A 29 -7.09 1.38 2.16
N GLY A 30 -6.70 1.47 0.89
CA GLY A 30 -6.60 0.34 -0.03
C GLY A 30 -5.37 -0.52 0.23
N VAL A 31 -5.25 -1.62 -0.51
CA VAL A 31 -4.15 -2.60 -0.37
C VAL A 31 -3.68 -3.10 -1.73
N ASP A 32 -2.47 -3.65 -1.74
CA ASP A 32 -1.81 -4.32 -2.86
C ASP A 32 -1.41 -3.37 -3.99
N THR A 33 -2.34 -2.64 -4.58
CA THR A 33 -2.14 -1.65 -5.63
C THR A 33 -2.71 -0.30 -5.22
N ASP A 34 -2.45 0.74 -6.02
CA ASP A 34 -3.17 2.00 -5.86
C ASP A 34 -4.63 1.84 -6.26
N GLN A 35 -5.52 1.84 -5.28
CA GLN A 35 -6.96 1.67 -5.48
C GLN A 35 -7.74 2.99 -5.61
N TYR A 36 -7.06 4.12 -5.85
CA TYR A 36 -7.71 5.43 -5.96
C TYR A 36 -8.89 5.41 -6.94
N ASN A 37 -8.69 4.83 -8.12
CA ASN A 37 -9.71 4.78 -9.17
C ASN A 37 -10.89 3.88 -8.81
N GLU A 38 -10.69 2.83 -8.01
CA GLU A 38 -11.77 1.95 -7.54
C GLU A 38 -12.72 2.69 -6.59
N GLY A 39 -12.19 3.69 -5.87
CA GLY A 39 -12.94 4.53 -4.95
C GLY A 39 -13.69 5.70 -5.59
N LEU A 40 -13.56 5.93 -6.89
CA LEU A 40 -14.19 7.08 -7.57
C LEU A 40 -15.71 7.04 -7.48
N LYS A 41 -16.28 8.20 -7.15
CA LYS A 41 -17.72 8.50 -7.18
C LYS A 41 -18.08 9.22 -8.49
N SER A 42 -19.36 9.40 -8.74
CA SER A 42 -19.89 10.10 -9.91
C SER A 42 -19.49 11.58 -10.00
N ASP A 43 -19.13 12.19 -8.87
CA ASP A 43 -18.66 13.57 -8.78
C ASP A 43 -17.15 13.72 -9.04
N GLY A 44 -16.45 12.61 -9.32
CA GLY A 44 -15.00 12.58 -9.57
C GLY A 44 -14.13 12.53 -8.31
N THR A 45 -14.72 12.56 -7.11
CA THR A 45 -13.99 12.38 -5.86
C THR A 45 -13.79 10.89 -5.54
N SER A 46 -12.73 10.53 -4.81
CA SER A 46 -12.51 9.16 -4.38
C SER A 46 -12.66 9.01 -2.88
N VAL A 47 -13.20 7.88 -2.43
CA VAL A 47 -13.22 7.48 -1.02
C VAL A 47 -11.90 6.87 -0.56
N ILE A 48 -10.96 6.62 -1.46
CA ILE A 48 -9.65 6.09 -1.11
C ILE A 48 -8.78 7.23 -0.57
N LEU A 49 -8.36 7.10 0.67
CA LEU A 49 -7.46 8.04 1.32
C LEU A 49 -6.03 7.87 0.81
N THR A 50 -5.58 6.65 0.76
CA THR A 50 -4.31 6.14 0.21
C THR A 50 -4.39 4.63 0.08
N SER A 51 -3.32 3.97 -0.35
CA SER A 51 -3.24 2.50 -0.40
C SER A 51 -1.91 2.01 0.16
N ALA A 52 -1.94 0.90 0.90
CA ALA A 52 -0.75 0.15 1.26
C ALA A 52 -0.32 -0.71 0.06
N VAL A 53 0.62 -0.20 -0.72
CA VAL A 53 1.04 -0.81 -1.98
C VAL A 53 2.10 -1.87 -1.75
N LYS A 54 1.95 -3.03 -2.37
CA LYS A 54 3.00 -4.03 -2.56
C LYS A 54 3.60 -3.83 -3.95
N LYS A 55 4.89 -3.56 -4.03
CA LYS A 55 5.59 -3.33 -5.30
C LYS A 55 5.94 -4.65 -5.99
N ILE A 56 4.91 -5.33 -6.47
CA ILE A 56 5.04 -6.63 -7.15
C ILE A 56 5.82 -6.50 -8.46
N ASP A 57 5.72 -5.37 -9.14
CA ASP A 57 6.49 -5.00 -10.31
C ASP A 57 8.00 -4.99 -10.02
N ALA A 58 8.42 -4.34 -8.93
CA ALA A 58 9.81 -4.33 -8.49
C ALA A 58 10.30 -5.74 -8.14
N ALA A 59 9.48 -6.53 -7.46
CA ALA A 59 9.79 -7.92 -7.14
C ALA A 59 9.96 -8.78 -8.41
N ALA A 60 9.07 -8.64 -9.37
CA ALA A 60 9.16 -9.35 -10.66
C ALA A 60 10.41 -8.93 -11.45
N TYR A 61 10.69 -7.63 -11.49
CA TYR A 61 11.89 -7.10 -12.15
C TYR A 61 13.17 -7.69 -11.53
N GLN A 62 13.28 -7.66 -10.21
CA GLN A 62 14.44 -8.21 -9.50
C GLN A 62 14.64 -9.70 -9.80
N MET A 63 13.57 -10.50 -9.81
CA MET A 63 13.69 -11.93 -10.11
C MET A 63 14.16 -12.19 -11.53
N ILE A 64 13.72 -11.40 -12.50
CA ILE A 64 14.17 -11.50 -13.89
C ILE A 64 15.65 -11.10 -14.00
N GLU A 65 16.06 -10.02 -13.33
CA GLU A 65 17.45 -9.57 -13.32
C GLU A 65 18.40 -10.61 -12.68
N GLU A 66 18.00 -11.22 -11.56
CA GLU A 66 18.75 -12.29 -10.92
C GLU A 66 18.89 -13.52 -11.83
N GLU A 67 17.83 -13.88 -12.57
CA GLU A 67 17.91 -14.98 -13.55
C GLU A 67 18.89 -14.65 -14.68
N LEU A 68 18.82 -13.44 -15.24
CA LEU A 68 19.75 -13.02 -16.31
C LEU A 68 21.20 -12.98 -15.87
N ASN A 69 21.46 -12.70 -14.59
CA ASN A 69 22.78 -12.68 -13.98
C ASN A 69 23.26 -14.08 -13.50
N GLY A 70 22.44 -15.12 -13.66
CA GLY A 70 22.76 -16.48 -13.21
C GLY A 70 22.67 -16.69 -11.71
N ASN A 71 21.99 -15.80 -10.97
CA ASN A 71 21.87 -15.79 -9.51
C ASN A 71 20.46 -16.08 -9.03
N PHE A 72 19.57 -16.64 -9.87
CA PHE A 72 18.19 -16.88 -9.52
C PHE A 72 18.05 -17.66 -8.21
N PRO A 73 17.35 -17.12 -7.19
CA PRO A 73 17.31 -17.69 -5.86
C PRO A 73 16.27 -18.81 -5.73
N GLY A 74 16.31 -19.79 -6.62
CA GLY A 74 15.38 -20.94 -6.62
C GLY A 74 15.38 -21.69 -5.29
N GLY A 75 14.18 -22.02 -4.79
CA GLY A 75 14.01 -22.75 -3.53
C GLY A 75 14.21 -21.89 -2.27
N GLN A 76 14.46 -20.59 -2.40
CA GLN A 76 14.60 -19.67 -1.28
C GLN A 76 13.31 -18.86 -1.05
N THR A 77 13.10 -18.42 0.20
CA THR A 77 12.07 -17.44 0.53
C THR A 77 12.69 -16.05 0.55
N ILE A 78 12.20 -15.16 -0.33
CA ILE A 78 12.65 -13.77 -0.39
C ILE A 78 11.57 -12.90 0.20
N THR A 79 11.96 -12.01 1.14
CA THR A 79 11.04 -11.08 1.78
C THR A 79 11.17 -9.70 1.16
N PHE A 80 10.07 -9.20 0.61
CA PHE A 80 9.94 -7.83 0.16
C PHE A 80 9.27 -7.00 1.27
N ASN A 81 9.97 -5.99 1.75
CA ASN A 81 9.54 -5.14 2.88
C ASN A 81 9.97 -3.68 2.66
N ALA A 82 9.89 -2.84 3.70
CA ALA A 82 10.28 -1.43 3.61
C ALA A 82 11.75 -1.25 3.24
N LYS A 83 12.67 -2.12 3.71
CA LYS A 83 14.12 -1.97 3.52
C LYS A 83 14.58 -2.15 2.08
N ASN A 84 13.87 -2.95 1.30
CA ASN A 84 14.15 -3.19 -0.11
C ASN A 84 13.08 -2.58 -1.04
N ASP A 85 12.37 -1.55 -0.54
CA ASP A 85 11.32 -0.84 -1.26
C ASP A 85 10.17 -1.73 -1.77
N GLY A 86 9.96 -2.89 -1.14
CA GLY A 86 8.90 -3.84 -1.52
C GLY A 86 7.49 -3.41 -1.13
N ILE A 87 7.36 -2.41 -0.24
CA ILE A 87 6.08 -1.83 0.21
C ILE A 87 6.17 -0.30 0.25
N GLY A 88 5.02 0.36 0.21
CA GLY A 88 4.94 1.81 0.32
C GLY A 88 3.52 2.34 0.19
N ILE A 89 3.40 3.61 -0.15
CA ILE A 89 2.13 4.24 -0.56
C ILE A 89 2.26 4.68 -2.03
N PRO A 90 1.15 5.00 -2.73
CA PRO A 90 1.20 5.57 -4.07
C PRO A 90 2.06 6.82 -4.15
N ALA A 91 2.61 7.10 -5.34
CA ALA A 91 3.35 8.34 -5.59
C ALA A 91 2.46 9.58 -5.44
N GLU A 92 1.21 9.46 -5.88
CA GLU A 92 0.20 10.51 -5.78
C GLU A 92 -0.85 10.12 -4.75
N ASN A 93 -1.16 11.01 -3.82
CA ASN A 93 -2.14 10.81 -2.75
C ASN A 93 -3.05 12.04 -2.64
N PRO A 94 -4.00 12.23 -3.58
CA PRO A 94 -4.78 13.47 -3.68
C PRO A 94 -5.63 13.79 -2.44
N ASN A 95 -5.96 12.76 -1.64
CA ASN A 95 -6.78 12.90 -0.43
C ASN A 95 -5.96 13.02 0.86
N LEU A 96 -4.63 12.98 0.78
CA LEU A 96 -3.74 13.26 1.92
C LEU A 96 -3.19 14.68 1.83
N SER A 97 -3.00 15.33 2.98
CA SER A 97 -2.23 16.58 3.03
C SER A 97 -0.74 16.30 2.82
N ASP A 98 -0.01 17.26 2.27
CA ASP A 98 1.45 17.15 2.09
C ASP A 98 2.15 16.81 3.40
N SER A 99 1.74 17.43 4.51
CA SER A 99 2.29 17.15 5.83
C SER A 99 2.06 15.71 6.29
N THR A 100 0.93 15.09 5.90
CA THR A 100 0.67 13.68 6.20
C THR A 100 1.55 12.77 5.34
N VAL A 101 1.71 13.08 4.07
CA VAL A 101 2.60 12.34 3.16
C VAL A 101 4.04 12.39 3.67
N GLU A 102 4.54 13.56 4.06
CA GLU A 102 5.88 13.70 4.66
C GLU A 102 6.03 12.88 5.94
N LYS A 103 5.00 12.88 6.80
CA LYS A 103 5.04 12.07 8.03
C LYS A 103 5.08 10.56 7.75
N VAL A 104 4.37 10.11 6.73
CA VAL A 104 4.43 8.69 6.30
C VAL A 104 5.83 8.35 5.79
N LYS A 105 6.47 9.24 5.02
CA LYS A 105 7.84 9.04 4.56
C LYS A 105 8.84 8.97 5.72
N GLU A 106 8.73 9.87 6.70
CA GLU A 106 9.56 9.83 7.92
C GLU A 106 9.44 8.49 8.64
N VAL A 107 8.21 8.00 8.84
CA VAL A 107 7.96 6.71 9.48
C VAL A 107 8.53 5.56 8.64
N LEU A 108 8.40 5.61 7.32
CA LEU A 108 8.98 4.60 6.43
C LEU A 108 10.51 4.55 6.55
N GLU A 109 11.17 5.71 6.56
CA GLU A 109 12.62 5.77 6.76
C GLU A 109 13.04 5.28 8.16
N ALA A 110 12.28 5.61 9.20
CA ALA A 110 12.53 5.08 10.55
C ALA A 110 12.42 3.54 10.62
N ILE A 111 11.49 2.94 9.85
CA ILE A 111 11.39 1.47 9.70
C ILE A 111 12.61 0.92 8.94
N LYS A 112 13.05 1.57 7.87
CA LYS A 112 14.23 1.16 7.11
C LYS A 112 15.51 1.16 7.95
N ASN A 113 15.61 2.12 8.87
CA ASN A 113 16.75 2.31 9.77
C ASN A 113 16.67 1.50 11.08
N ASP A 114 15.66 0.62 11.24
CA ASP A 114 15.39 -0.14 12.48
C ASP A 114 15.08 0.72 13.73
N GLU A 115 14.77 2.00 13.55
CA GLU A 115 14.32 2.88 14.62
C GLU A 115 12.89 2.52 15.07
N ILE A 116 12.09 2.05 14.12
CA ILE A 116 10.76 1.47 14.35
C ILE A 116 10.78 0.02 13.89
N VAL A 117 10.53 -0.90 14.81
CA VAL A 117 10.46 -2.34 14.53
C VAL A 117 9.00 -2.77 14.50
N VAL A 118 8.51 -3.16 13.31
CA VAL A 118 7.17 -3.76 13.16
C VAL A 118 7.31 -5.26 13.40
N LYS A 119 6.69 -5.75 14.47
CA LYS A 119 6.66 -7.19 14.80
C LYS A 119 5.37 -7.79 14.23
N PRO A 120 5.43 -8.96 13.56
CA PRO A 120 4.21 -9.70 13.28
C PRO A 120 3.60 -10.15 14.61
N GLU A 121 2.36 -9.75 14.88
CA GLU A 121 1.60 -10.36 15.95
C GLU A 121 1.12 -11.73 15.47
N VAL A 122 1.44 -12.77 16.21
CA VAL A 122 1.01 -14.15 15.98
C VAL A 122 -0.11 -14.47 16.94
#